data_710013858f3350098b366252f89c67e3
#
_entry.id   710013858f3350098b366252f89c67e3
#
_cell.length_a   1.000
_cell.length_b   1.000
_cell.length_c   1.000
_cell.angle_alpha   90.00
_cell.angle_beta   90.00
_cell.angle_gamma   90.00
#
_symmetry.space_group_name_H-M   'P 1'
#
loop_
_entity.id
_entity.type
_entity.pdbx_description
1 polymer ?
#
loop_
_entity_poly.entity_id
_entity_poly.type
_entity_poly.pdbx_seq_one_letter_code
_entity_poly.pdbx_strand_id
1 'polypeptide(L)'
;KRVKIRKTVFGGAIARICCLALCLCLGLSISMTAQAASGKKVTPVTMAAVVGEEKTVTQQADKTSAALGILPAGTTVNVCGQTGSGKSGMYQIVYGNAIGYITQTACQPVCVDAAMTAALAAQAEAVKQQVAQAQAAAAALAQQAAMQQAAVQQAALAQAQAEQKAPIPAGSGNVIFVGDSRTGQMANAVGGTAAWPGTAFVACFGGGVDWLSTAQAKKDVDQYVTPGSVIILNYGVNDLSRHNDYITTINRYAQDWISKGATVYFASVGPVGENEYGKRNWAVEYFNNQLNNRLDARIGRLNLYVFLAGSGYTTQADGLHYDGATYAAMFRFLMQSI
;
A
#
# COMPACT_ATOMS: atom_id res chain seq x y z
N LYS A 1 31.45 40.79 30.31
CA LYS A 1 30.76 39.62 30.85
C LYS A 1 30.05 38.86 29.71
N ARG A 2 30.62 37.71 29.29
CA ARG A 2 30.02 36.84 28.27
C ARG A 2 29.05 35.87 28.97
N VAL A 3 27.79 35.88 28.58
CA VAL A 3 26.78 34.92 28.99
C VAL A 3 26.86 33.70 28.09
N LYS A 4 27.20 32.53 28.67
CA LYS A 4 27.18 31.22 28.00
C LYS A 4 25.74 30.70 28.01
N ILE A 5 25.11 30.58 26.84
CA ILE A 5 23.84 29.87 26.65
C ILE A 5 24.14 28.37 26.54
N ARG A 6 23.68 27.60 27.52
CA ARG A 6 23.68 26.14 27.48
C ARG A 6 22.62 25.67 26.47
N LYS A 7 23.06 25.00 25.40
CA LYS A 7 22.17 24.22 24.52
C LYS A 7 21.72 22.96 25.26
N THR A 8 20.45 22.89 25.59
CA THR A 8 19.78 21.67 26.09
C THR A 8 19.61 20.70 24.94
N VAL A 9 20.31 19.56 25.06
CA VAL A 9 20.18 18.42 24.15
C VAL A 9 18.95 17.62 24.56
N PHE A 10 17.81 17.90 23.97
CA PHE A 10 16.61 17.04 24.04
C PHE A 10 16.07 16.87 22.63
N GLY A 11 16.49 15.84 21.94
CA GLY A 11 16.03 15.55 20.57
C GLY A 11 16.56 14.25 19.96
N GLY A 12 17.42 13.52 20.70
CA GLY A 12 18.13 12.36 20.13
C GLY A 12 17.55 10.98 20.40
N ALA A 13 16.63 10.83 21.35
CA ALA A 13 16.16 9.52 21.79
C ALA A 13 14.93 9.01 21.02
N ILE A 14 14.01 9.90 20.63
CA ILE A 14 12.77 9.51 19.95
C ILE A 14 13.03 9.15 18.47
N ALA A 15 13.94 9.85 17.81
CA ALA A 15 14.31 9.53 16.42
C ALA A 15 15.06 8.21 16.27
N ARG A 16 15.79 7.74 17.30
CA ARG A 16 16.50 6.46 17.27
C ARG A 16 15.61 5.25 17.56
N ILE A 17 14.52 5.43 18.27
CA ILE A 17 13.55 4.34 18.55
C ILE A 17 12.70 4.07 17.30
N CYS A 18 12.33 5.08 16.52
CA CYS A 18 11.62 4.88 15.25
C CYS A 18 12.50 4.22 14.16
N CYS A 19 13.80 4.51 14.10
CA CYS A 19 14.70 3.86 13.15
C CYS A 19 14.97 2.39 13.49
N LEU A 20 15.05 2.02 14.78
CA LEU A 20 15.25 0.62 15.19
C LEU A 20 14.02 -0.25 14.95
N ALA A 21 12.82 0.30 15.09
CA ALA A 21 11.57 -0.41 14.73
C ALA A 21 11.43 -0.62 13.21
N LEU A 22 11.88 0.34 12.36
CA LEU A 22 11.86 0.21 10.90
C LEU A 22 12.95 -0.74 10.38
N CYS A 23 14.12 -0.83 11.02
CA CYS A 23 15.19 -1.75 10.61
C CYS A 23 14.91 -3.22 11.00
N LEU A 24 14.12 -3.48 12.04
CA LEU A 24 13.69 -4.83 12.39
C LEU A 24 12.59 -5.38 11.45
N CYS A 25 11.85 -4.51 10.76
CA CYS A 25 10.88 -4.92 9.74
C CYS A 25 11.50 -5.22 8.37
N LEU A 26 12.73 -4.76 8.09
CA LEU A 26 13.41 -4.97 6.81
C LEU A 26 14.36 -6.19 6.79
N GLY A 27 14.60 -6.83 7.93
CA GLY A 27 15.50 -7.98 8.06
C GLY A 27 14.81 -9.35 8.04
N LEU A 28 13.49 -9.43 8.02
CA LEU A 28 12.70 -10.67 7.99
C LEU A 28 11.65 -10.64 6.89
N SER A 29 12.04 -10.24 5.70
CA SER A 29 11.29 -10.57 4.47
C SER A 29 11.52 -12.04 4.12
N ILE A 30 11.28 -12.96 5.08
CA ILE A 30 10.80 -14.28 4.71
C ILE A 30 9.36 -13.99 4.24
N SER A 31 9.16 -13.97 2.93
CA SER A 31 7.84 -14.01 2.33
C SER A 31 7.16 -15.31 2.79
N MET A 32 6.59 -15.29 4.00
CA MET A 32 5.60 -16.27 4.41
C MET A 32 4.31 -15.94 3.66
N THR A 33 4.33 -16.15 2.34
CA THR A 33 3.10 -16.31 1.59
C THR A 33 2.31 -17.39 2.32
N ALA A 34 1.11 -17.05 2.76
CA ALA A 34 0.17 -18.03 3.29
C ALA A 34 0.23 -19.25 2.38
N GLN A 35 0.59 -20.38 2.96
CA GLN A 35 0.75 -21.65 2.26
C GLN A 35 -0.67 -22.05 1.82
N ALA A 36 -1.09 -21.59 0.63
CA ALA A 36 -2.20 -22.20 -0.05
C ALA A 36 -1.80 -23.66 -0.20
N ALA A 37 -2.46 -24.53 0.56
CA ALA A 37 -2.20 -25.95 0.53
C ALA A 37 -2.24 -26.40 -0.94
N SER A 38 -1.11 -26.79 -1.51
CA SER A 38 -1.12 -27.50 -2.76
C SER A 38 -2.08 -28.67 -2.53
N GLY A 39 -3.13 -28.81 -3.34
CA GLY A 39 -4.20 -29.78 -3.09
C GLY A 39 -3.75 -31.26 -3.14
N LYS A 40 -2.46 -31.52 -3.03
CA LYS A 40 -1.88 -32.84 -2.96
C LYS A 40 -1.83 -33.33 -1.52
N LYS A 41 -2.57 -34.40 -1.25
CA LYS A 41 -2.60 -35.07 0.06
C LYS A 41 -1.19 -35.57 0.41
N VAL A 42 -0.66 -35.13 1.56
CA VAL A 42 0.58 -35.64 2.13
C VAL A 42 0.27 -36.89 2.96
N THR A 43 0.92 -38.00 2.64
CA THR A 43 0.88 -39.22 3.44
C THR A 43 2.07 -39.21 4.39
N PRO A 44 1.88 -39.38 5.72
CA PRO A 44 2.98 -39.46 6.66
C PRO A 44 3.91 -40.63 6.35
N VAL A 45 5.20 -40.39 6.33
CA VAL A 45 6.27 -41.37 6.21
C VAL A 45 7.42 -40.90 7.08
N THR A 46 8.06 -41.81 7.81
CA THR A 46 9.27 -41.50 8.58
C THR A 46 10.41 -42.36 8.11
N MET A 47 11.40 -41.76 7.46
CA MET A 47 12.60 -42.43 7.01
C MET A 47 13.76 -41.47 6.80
N ALA A 48 14.98 -41.98 6.77
CA ALA A 48 16.12 -41.26 6.22
C ALA A 48 16.25 -41.52 4.73
N ALA A 49 16.71 -40.53 3.96
CA ALA A 49 17.07 -40.69 2.58
C ALA A 49 18.33 -39.90 2.25
N VAL A 50 19.14 -40.43 1.31
CA VAL A 50 20.33 -39.72 0.78
C VAL A 50 19.98 -39.09 -0.56
N VAL A 51 20.31 -37.83 -0.72
CA VAL A 51 20.13 -37.07 -1.97
C VAL A 51 21.22 -37.55 -2.96
N GLY A 52 20.83 -38.14 -4.09
CA GLY A 52 21.75 -38.69 -5.07
C GLY A 52 22.43 -37.67 -5.98
N GLU A 53 21.81 -36.53 -6.18
CA GLU A 53 22.31 -35.38 -6.98
C GLU A 53 21.93 -34.04 -6.33
N GLU A 54 22.65 -32.96 -6.65
CA GLU A 54 22.26 -31.64 -6.16
C GLU A 54 20.82 -31.31 -6.52
N LYS A 55 20.03 -30.87 -5.55
CA LYS A 55 18.59 -30.65 -5.72
C LYS A 55 18.04 -29.47 -4.96
N THR A 56 17.17 -28.72 -5.62
CA THR A 56 16.42 -27.62 -4.98
C THR A 56 15.33 -28.17 -4.07
N VAL A 57 15.26 -27.63 -2.88
CA VAL A 57 14.16 -27.84 -1.92
C VAL A 57 13.12 -26.74 -2.15
N THR A 58 11.86 -27.11 -2.34
CA THR A 58 10.75 -26.18 -2.60
C THR A 58 9.85 -26.03 -1.38
N GLN A 59 9.14 -24.90 -1.29
CA GLN A 59 8.22 -24.60 -0.18
C GLN A 59 6.94 -25.44 -0.21
N GLN A 60 6.52 -25.86 -1.40
CA GLN A 60 5.30 -26.66 -1.61
C GLN A 60 5.63 -27.90 -2.41
N ALA A 61 4.70 -28.87 -2.42
CA ALA A 61 4.81 -30.11 -3.22
C ALA A 61 4.65 -29.85 -4.71
N ASP A 62 5.35 -28.87 -5.23
CA ASP A 62 5.36 -28.42 -6.61
C ASP A 62 6.79 -28.00 -7.01
N LYS A 63 7.25 -28.47 -8.18
CA LYS A 63 8.58 -28.13 -8.70
C LYS A 63 8.74 -26.67 -9.09
N THR A 64 7.64 -25.94 -9.31
CA THR A 64 7.60 -24.53 -9.67
C THR A 64 7.44 -23.60 -8.46
N SER A 65 7.24 -24.18 -7.27
CA SER A 65 7.12 -23.41 -6.02
C SER A 65 8.45 -22.76 -5.65
N ALA A 66 8.37 -21.68 -4.85
CA ALA A 66 9.53 -20.97 -4.38
C ALA A 66 10.55 -21.89 -3.70
N ALA A 67 11.84 -21.67 -3.98
CA ALA A 67 12.92 -22.44 -3.41
C ALA A 67 13.18 -22.04 -1.96
N LEU A 68 13.37 -23.02 -1.08
CA LEU A 68 13.92 -22.82 0.27
C LEU A 68 15.45 -22.83 0.26
N GLY A 69 16.04 -23.55 -0.66
CA GLY A 69 17.47 -23.68 -0.83
C GLY A 69 17.87 -24.90 -1.65
N ILE A 70 19.15 -25.26 -1.60
CA ILE A 70 19.72 -26.36 -2.39
C ILE A 70 20.36 -27.37 -1.42
N LEU A 71 20.18 -28.67 -1.71
CA LEU A 71 20.84 -29.75 -1.02
C LEU A 71 21.91 -30.38 -1.94
N PRO A 72 23.17 -30.43 -1.51
CA PRO A 72 24.22 -31.13 -2.22
C PRO A 72 23.95 -32.63 -2.32
N ALA A 73 24.51 -33.31 -3.36
CA ALA A 73 24.56 -34.76 -3.44
C ALA A 73 25.23 -35.34 -2.19
N GLY A 74 24.77 -36.51 -1.75
CA GLY A 74 25.27 -37.18 -0.54
C GLY A 74 24.66 -36.68 0.77
N THR A 75 23.86 -35.61 0.75
CA THR A 75 23.18 -35.10 1.95
C THR A 75 22.13 -36.09 2.44
N THR A 76 22.18 -36.44 3.73
CA THR A 76 21.12 -37.24 4.37
C THR A 76 19.99 -36.31 4.84
N VAL A 77 18.75 -36.65 4.49
CA VAL A 77 17.55 -35.88 4.82
C VAL A 77 16.59 -36.71 5.66
N ASN A 78 15.89 -36.03 6.59
CA ASN A 78 14.78 -36.61 7.34
C ASN A 78 13.49 -36.42 6.53
N VAL A 79 12.93 -37.54 6.07
CA VAL A 79 11.66 -37.59 5.33
C VAL A 79 10.52 -37.77 6.33
N CYS A 80 9.57 -36.85 6.38
CA CYS A 80 8.43 -36.84 7.30
C CYS A 80 7.06 -36.96 6.60
N GLY A 81 7.06 -37.10 5.28
CA GLY A 81 5.85 -37.32 4.48
C GLY A 81 6.17 -37.52 3.00
N GLN A 82 5.14 -37.88 2.24
CA GLN A 82 5.25 -38.01 0.76
C GLN A 82 3.96 -37.60 0.08
N THR A 83 4.08 -37.10 -1.16
CA THR A 83 2.94 -36.80 -2.04
C THR A 83 3.12 -37.57 -3.34
N GLY A 84 2.10 -38.31 -3.76
CA GLY A 84 2.16 -39.07 -5.00
C GLY A 84 3.24 -40.15 -4.97
N SER A 85 3.59 -40.67 -6.15
CA SER A 85 4.62 -41.72 -6.33
C SER A 85 5.38 -41.55 -7.65
N GLY A 86 6.57 -42.17 -7.74
CA GLY A 86 7.39 -42.20 -8.95
C GLY A 86 7.89 -40.83 -9.40
N LYS A 87 7.89 -40.56 -10.72
CA LYS A 87 8.49 -39.34 -11.31
C LYS A 87 7.80 -38.03 -10.88
N SER A 88 6.54 -38.07 -10.46
CA SER A 88 5.78 -36.92 -9.98
C SER A 88 5.70 -36.85 -8.46
N GLY A 89 6.19 -37.88 -7.74
CA GLY A 89 6.17 -37.91 -6.27
C GLY A 89 7.20 -36.99 -5.67
N MET A 90 6.85 -36.42 -4.53
CA MET A 90 7.77 -35.60 -3.72
C MET A 90 7.80 -36.09 -2.28
N TYR A 91 8.97 -36.06 -1.69
CA TYR A 91 9.15 -36.25 -0.27
C TYR A 91 9.01 -34.91 0.44
N GLN A 92 8.30 -34.93 1.55
CA GLN A 92 8.30 -33.85 2.53
C GLN A 92 9.46 -34.09 3.49
N ILE A 93 10.35 -33.13 3.65
CA ILE A 93 11.58 -33.27 4.41
C ILE A 93 11.73 -32.16 5.45
N VAL A 94 12.47 -32.43 6.50
CA VAL A 94 12.98 -31.41 7.41
C VAL A 94 14.17 -30.73 6.75
N TYR A 95 14.10 -29.41 6.56
CA TYR A 95 15.14 -28.57 5.98
C TYR A 95 15.45 -27.42 6.95
N GLY A 96 16.50 -27.56 7.76
CA GLY A 96 16.77 -26.64 8.88
C GLY A 96 15.58 -26.56 9.84
N ASN A 97 15.05 -25.38 10.03
CA ASN A 97 13.87 -25.11 10.87
C ASN A 97 12.57 -25.01 10.05
N ALA A 98 12.56 -25.54 8.84
CA ALA A 98 11.42 -25.49 7.94
C ALA A 98 11.05 -26.90 7.43
N ILE A 99 9.85 -27.00 6.89
CA ILE A 99 9.40 -28.15 6.12
C ILE A 99 9.49 -27.80 4.64
N GLY A 100 10.19 -28.63 3.88
CA GLY A 100 10.36 -28.45 2.44
C GLY A 100 10.01 -29.70 1.66
N TYR A 101 10.06 -29.60 0.35
CA TYR A 101 9.74 -30.70 -0.56
C TYR A 101 10.88 -30.92 -1.57
N ILE A 102 11.18 -32.22 -1.84
CA ILE A 102 12.17 -32.66 -2.80
C ILE A 102 11.61 -33.82 -3.64
N THR A 103 12.02 -33.95 -4.90
CA THR A 103 11.53 -35.04 -5.77
C THR A 103 11.98 -36.41 -5.25
N GLN A 104 11.08 -37.39 -5.23
CA GLN A 104 11.40 -38.75 -4.77
C GLN A 104 12.52 -39.39 -5.59
N THR A 105 12.59 -39.11 -6.89
CA THR A 105 13.61 -39.66 -7.78
C THR A 105 15.04 -39.18 -7.48
N ALA A 106 15.17 -38.08 -6.73
CA ALA A 106 16.49 -37.58 -6.31
C ALA A 106 17.00 -38.21 -5.02
N CYS A 107 16.20 -39.03 -4.36
CA CYS A 107 16.51 -39.55 -3.02
C CYS A 107 16.53 -41.08 -3.02
N GLN A 108 17.52 -41.64 -2.29
CA GLN A 108 17.61 -43.07 -2.03
C GLN A 108 17.28 -43.32 -0.56
N PRO A 109 16.24 -44.11 -0.22
CA PRO A 109 15.94 -44.51 1.15
C PRO A 109 17.12 -45.22 1.80
N VAL A 110 17.37 -44.89 3.07
CA VAL A 110 18.40 -45.54 3.88
C VAL A 110 17.71 -46.31 4.99
N CYS A 111 18.12 -47.58 5.16
CA CYS A 111 17.66 -48.37 6.30
C CYS A 111 18.27 -47.81 7.62
N VAL A 112 17.39 -47.46 8.53
CA VAL A 112 17.74 -47.00 9.86
C VAL A 112 17.06 -47.89 10.91
N ASP A 113 17.64 -47.99 12.08
CA ASP A 113 17.06 -48.80 13.16
C ASP A 113 15.83 -48.10 13.79
N ALA A 114 15.17 -48.79 14.72
CA ALA A 114 13.94 -48.31 15.34
C ALA A 114 14.20 -47.03 16.20
N ALA A 115 15.37 -46.96 16.85
CA ALA A 115 15.73 -45.79 17.68
C ALA A 115 15.95 -44.56 16.81
N MET A 116 16.65 -44.67 15.69
CA MET A 116 16.86 -43.60 14.74
C MET A 116 15.53 -43.18 14.07
N THR A 117 14.66 -44.13 13.75
CA THR A 117 13.34 -43.82 13.21
C THR A 117 12.52 -43.00 14.22
N ALA A 118 12.52 -43.32 15.47
CA ALA A 118 11.83 -42.56 16.51
C ALA A 118 12.43 -41.15 16.71
N ALA A 119 13.76 -41.03 16.65
CA ALA A 119 14.43 -39.72 16.72
C ALA A 119 14.08 -38.81 15.51
N LEU A 120 14.04 -39.35 14.30
CA LEU A 120 13.63 -38.63 13.08
C LEU A 120 12.18 -38.16 13.16
N ALA A 121 11.28 -39.01 13.68
CA ALA A 121 9.88 -38.65 13.91
C ALA A 121 9.73 -37.50 14.90
N ALA A 122 10.43 -37.58 16.04
CA ALA A 122 10.40 -36.55 17.07
C ALA A 122 10.94 -35.20 16.54
N GLN A 123 12.04 -35.24 15.79
CA GLN A 123 12.59 -34.03 15.14
C GLN A 123 11.58 -33.39 14.18
N ALA A 124 10.94 -34.21 13.34
CA ALA A 124 9.97 -33.74 12.36
C ALA A 124 8.77 -33.08 13.04
N GLU A 125 8.24 -33.66 14.11
CA GLU A 125 7.12 -33.07 14.88
C GLU A 125 7.53 -31.78 15.58
N ALA A 126 8.72 -31.69 16.15
CA ALA A 126 9.23 -30.47 16.75
C ALA A 126 9.32 -29.32 15.74
N VAL A 127 9.84 -29.58 14.53
CA VAL A 127 9.93 -28.57 13.47
C VAL A 127 8.52 -28.18 12.97
N LYS A 128 7.59 -29.11 12.80
CA LYS A 128 6.21 -28.81 12.43
C LYS A 128 5.52 -27.90 13.45
N GLN A 129 5.73 -28.16 14.76
CA GLN A 129 5.19 -27.32 15.82
C GLN A 129 5.78 -25.91 15.78
N GLN A 130 7.10 -25.76 15.58
CA GLN A 130 7.73 -24.45 15.44
C GLN A 130 7.19 -23.66 14.25
N VAL A 131 7.03 -24.31 13.11
CA VAL A 131 6.45 -23.69 11.91
C VAL A 131 5.02 -23.24 12.17
N ALA A 132 4.19 -24.07 12.82
CA ALA A 132 2.81 -23.72 13.15
C ALA A 132 2.72 -22.53 14.11
N GLN A 133 3.58 -22.50 15.15
CA GLN A 133 3.67 -21.37 16.09
C GLN A 133 4.11 -20.08 15.39
N ALA A 134 5.11 -20.14 14.51
CA ALA A 134 5.56 -18.99 13.73
C ALA A 134 4.46 -18.44 12.80
N GLN A 135 3.69 -19.33 12.17
CA GLN A 135 2.55 -18.96 11.35
C GLN A 135 1.43 -18.30 12.16
N ALA A 136 1.10 -18.83 13.32
CA ALA A 136 0.10 -18.25 14.22
C ALA A 136 0.53 -16.85 14.71
N ALA A 137 1.81 -16.68 15.07
CA ALA A 137 2.35 -15.39 15.49
C ALA A 137 2.29 -14.35 14.34
N ALA A 138 2.66 -14.76 13.12
CA ALA A 138 2.58 -13.89 11.94
C ALA A 138 1.13 -13.47 11.63
N ALA A 139 0.17 -14.39 11.75
CA ALA A 139 -1.25 -14.10 11.56
C ALA A 139 -1.78 -13.11 12.62
N ALA A 140 -1.36 -13.27 13.89
CA ALA A 140 -1.75 -12.35 14.97
C ALA A 140 -1.19 -10.94 14.74
N LEU A 141 0.07 -10.81 14.30
CA LEU A 141 0.68 -9.53 13.95
C LEU A 141 -0.05 -8.86 12.77
N ALA A 142 -0.43 -9.63 11.74
CA ALA A 142 -1.19 -9.13 10.60
C ALA A 142 -2.58 -8.61 11.03
N GLN A 143 -3.27 -9.33 11.92
CA GLN A 143 -4.54 -8.86 12.49
C GLN A 143 -4.37 -7.59 13.31
N GLN A 144 -3.34 -7.50 14.14
CA GLN A 144 -3.07 -6.31 14.93
C GLN A 144 -2.78 -5.09 14.05
N ALA A 145 -2.00 -5.27 12.98
CA ALA A 145 -1.72 -4.22 11.99
C ALA A 145 -3.01 -3.75 11.29
N ALA A 146 -3.88 -4.69 10.90
CA ALA A 146 -5.18 -4.37 10.29
C ALA A 146 -6.10 -3.60 11.25
N MET A 147 -6.16 -3.98 12.54
CA MET A 147 -6.92 -3.25 13.56
C MET A 147 -6.38 -1.84 13.79
N GLN A 148 -5.05 -1.65 13.82
CA GLN A 148 -4.45 -0.33 13.94
C GLN A 148 -4.77 0.56 12.74
N GLN A 149 -4.70 0.01 11.52
CA GLN A 149 -5.10 0.74 10.31
C GLN A 149 -6.59 1.13 10.35
N ALA A 150 -7.47 0.21 10.78
CA ALA A 150 -8.89 0.50 10.93
C ALA A 150 -9.15 1.60 11.98
N ALA A 151 -8.44 1.58 13.11
CA ALA A 151 -8.55 2.60 14.14
C ALA A 151 -8.08 3.99 13.66
N VAL A 152 -6.97 4.05 12.91
CA VAL A 152 -6.49 5.28 12.27
C VAL A 152 -7.51 5.81 11.26
N GLN A 153 -8.12 4.92 10.46
CA GLN A 153 -9.18 5.29 9.51
C GLN A 153 -10.42 5.82 10.24
N GLN A 154 -10.86 5.15 11.31
CA GLN A 154 -11.99 5.62 12.11
C GLN A 154 -11.73 6.97 12.79
N ALA A 155 -10.52 7.18 13.31
CA ALA A 155 -10.13 8.47 13.89
C ALA A 155 -10.15 9.60 12.85
N ALA A 156 -9.60 9.34 11.64
CA ALA A 156 -9.63 10.29 10.53
C ALA A 156 -11.07 10.59 10.07
N LEU A 157 -11.96 9.58 10.06
CA LEU A 157 -13.38 9.75 9.75
C LEU A 157 -14.12 10.55 10.82
N ALA A 158 -13.86 10.27 12.11
CA ALA A 158 -14.45 11.02 13.22
C ALA A 158 -14.00 12.48 13.21
N GLN A 159 -12.75 12.74 12.88
CA GLN A 159 -12.22 14.07 12.72
C GLN A 159 -12.86 14.79 11.53
N ALA A 160 -12.95 14.14 10.36
CA ALA A 160 -13.64 14.68 9.18
C ALA A 160 -15.14 14.96 9.45
N GLN A 161 -15.82 14.12 10.24
CA GLN A 161 -17.22 14.32 10.63
C GLN A 161 -17.39 15.44 11.67
N ALA A 162 -16.42 15.63 12.56
CA ALA A 162 -16.42 16.76 13.51
C ALA A 162 -16.20 18.09 12.80
N GLU A 163 -15.34 18.12 11.80
CA GLU A 163 -15.07 19.28 10.94
C GLU A 163 -16.29 19.62 10.05
N GLN A 164 -17.14 18.64 9.70
CA GLN A 164 -18.40 18.87 8.96
C GLN A 164 -19.41 19.78 9.70
N LYS A 165 -19.20 20.08 10.97
CA LYS A 165 -20.07 20.93 11.78
C LYS A 165 -19.65 22.40 11.81
N ALA A 166 -18.44 22.73 11.34
CA ALA A 166 -17.96 24.11 11.33
C ALA A 166 -18.58 24.89 10.16
N PRO A 167 -19.05 26.14 10.36
CA PRO A 167 -19.46 27.00 9.25
C PRO A 167 -18.27 27.23 8.32
N ILE A 168 -18.52 27.15 7.01
CA ILE A 168 -17.51 27.49 5.98
C ILE A 168 -17.04 28.92 6.29
N PRO A 169 -15.75 29.16 6.55
CA PRO A 169 -15.28 30.53 6.76
C PRO A 169 -15.60 31.33 5.50
N ALA A 170 -16.27 32.45 5.65
CA ALA A 170 -16.39 33.43 4.59
C ALA A 170 -14.99 34.02 4.34
N GLY A 171 -14.17 33.29 3.61
CA GLY A 171 -12.79 33.64 3.33
C GLY A 171 -12.68 34.66 2.22
N SER A 172 -11.75 35.55 2.35
CA SER A 172 -11.50 36.71 1.50
C SER A 172 -10.80 36.38 0.17
N GLY A 173 -10.72 35.15 -0.26
CA GLY A 173 -10.08 34.73 -1.51
C GLY A 173 -10.87 33.70 -2.28
N ASN A 174 -10.58 33.54 -3.58
CA ASN A 174 -11.19 32.51 -4.43
C ASN A 174 -10.70 31.14 -4.02
N VAL A 175 -11.61 30.13 -3.96
CA VAL A 175 -11.26 28.72 -3.89
C VAL A 175 -11.25 28.15 -5.30
N ILE A 176 -10.09 27.72 -5.76
CA ILE A 176 -9.85 27.30 -7.14
C ILE A 176 -9.64 25.78 -7.15
N PHE A 177 -10.62 25.06 -7.67
CA PHE A 177 -10.52 23.62 -7.91
C PHE A 177 -9.87 23.36 -9.28
N VAL A 178 -8.76 22.66 -9.29
CA VAL A 178 -8.01 22.36 -10.51
C VAL A 178 -7.93 20.86 -10.68
N GLY A 179 -8.47 20.33 -11.80
CA GLY A 179 -8.53 18.88 -11.90
C GLY A 179 -8.93 18.34 -13.28
N ASP A 180 -9.17 17.06 -13.30
CA ASP A 180 -9.63 16.31 -14.46
C ASP A 180 -11.19 16.27 -14.55
N SER A 181 -11.73 15.26 -15.25
CA SER A 181 -13.17 15.07 -15.39
C SER A 181 -13.92 14.94 -14.06
N ARG A 182 -13.27 14.39 -13.02
CA ARG A 182 -13.88 14.28 -11.67
C ARG A 182 -14.12 15.66 -11.06
N THR A 183 -13.21 16.61 -11.26
CA THR A 183 -13.40 18.01 -10.83
C THR A 183 -14.49 18.68 -11.64
N GLY A 184 -14.54 18.47 -12.95
CA GLY A 184 -15.61 19.02 -13.80
C GLY A 184 -16.99 18.47 -13.46
N GLN A 185 -17.10 17.17 -13.19
CA GLN A 185 -18.37 16.55 -12.78
C GLN A 185 -18.77 16.95 -11.35
N MET A 186 -17.82 17.15 -10.45
CA MET A 186 -18.07 17.72 -9.12
C MET A 186 -18.67 19.14 -9.25
N ALA A 187 -18.10 19.98 -10.10
CA ALA A 187 -18.67 21.30 -10.39
C ALA A 187 -20.11 21.21 -10.86
N ASN A 188 -20.42 20.33 -11.81
CA ASN A 188 -21.77 20.09 -12.30
C ASN A 188 -22.73 19.63 -11.19
N ALA A 189 -22.29 18.71 -10.35
CA ALA A 189 -23.11 18.15 -9.27
C ALA A 189 -23.49 19.17 -8.20
N VAL A 190 -22.66 20.19 -7.96
CA VAL A 190 -22.89 21.20 -6.92
C VAL A 190 -23.40 22.55 -7.48
N GLY A 191 -23.61 22.67 -8.79
CA GLY A 191 -24.08 23.89 -9.44
C GLY A 191 -22.98 24.93 -9.73
N GLY A 192 -21.71 24.53 -9.62
CA GLY A 192 -20.54 25.31 -10.00
C GLY A 192 -20.44 26.67 -9.29
N THR A 193 -19.73 27.62 -9.90
CA THR A 193 -19.52 28.97 -9.39
C THR A 193 -20.83 29.74 -9.18
N ALA A 194 -21.88 29.43 -9.93
CA ALA A 194 -23.18 30.09 -9.80
C ALA A 194 -23.83 29.78 -8.43
N ALA A 195 -23.73 28.53 -7.97
CA ALA A 195 -24.24 28.13 -6.64
C ALA A 195 -23.26 28.46 -5.50
N TRP A 196 -21.96 28.59 -5.82
CA TRP A 196 -20.88 28.83 -4.84
C TRP A 196 -20.03 30.04 -5.27
N PRO A 197 -20.53 31.28 -5.08
CA PRO A 197 -19.76 32.49 -5.36
C PRO A 197 -18.41 32.48 -4.62
N GLY A 198 -17.35 32.92 -5.29
CA GLY A 198 -15.97 32.84 -4.76
C GLY A 198 -15.26 31.52 -5.04
N THR A 199 -15.89 30.56 -5.75
CA THR A 199 -15.20 29.37 -6.27
C THR A 199 -14.92 29.49 -7.75
N ALA A 200 -13.87 28.81 -8.22
CA ALA A 200 -13.58 28.60 -9.65
C ALA A 200 -13.26 27.11 -9.89
N PHE A 201 -13.67 26.59 -11.02
CA PHE A 201 -13.40 25.20 -11.42
C PHE A 201 -12.65 25.19 -12.75
N VAL A 202 -11.38 24.85 -12.71
CA VAL A 202 -10.49 24.71 -13.87
C VAL A 202 -10.29 23.23 -14.12
N ALA A 203 -11.09 22.65 -15.01
CA ALA A 203 -11.13 21.22 -15.23
C ALA A 203 -10.92 20.86 -16.70
N CYS A 204 -10.14 19.80 -16.95
CA CYS A 204 -9.96 19.21 -18.27
C CYS A 204 -10.47 17.77 -18.28
N PHE A 205 -11.56 17.49 -18.99
CA PHE A 205 -12.10 16.15 -19.12
C PHE A 205 -11.09 15.24 -19.86
N GLY A 206 -10.77 14.08 -19.27
CA GLY A 206 -9.71 13.20 -19.75
C GLY A 206 -8.29 13.75 -19.55
N GLY A 207 -8.14 14.94 -18.96
CA GLY A 207 -6.86 15.58 -18.73
C GLY A 207 -6.02 14.82 -17.71
N GLY A 208 -4.72 14.78 -17.99
CA GLY A 208 -3.70 14.24 -17.11
C GLY A 208 -2.57 15.24 -16.92
N VAL A 209 -1.38 14.74 -16.57
CA VAL A 209 -0.21 15.60 -16.35
C VAL A 209 0.21 16.35 -17.62
N ASP A 210 -0.05 15.80 -18.80
CA ASP A 210 0.27 16.48 -20.05
C ASP A 210 -0.52 17.79 -20.18
N TRP A 211 -1.82 17.78 -19.89
CA TRP A 211 -2.59 19.01 -19.85
C TRP A 211 -2.13 19.93 -18.72
N LEU A 212 -1.99 19.42 -17.49
CA LEU A 212 -1.58 20.22 -16.33
C LEU A 212 -0.25 20.94 -16.56
N SER A 213 0.68 20.33 -17.31
CA SER A 213 2.02 20.89 -17.57
C SER A 213 2.04 21.98 -18.64
N THR A 214 0.92 22.23 -19.33
CA THR A 214 0.86 23.25 -20.39
C THR A 214 0.82 24.68 -19.81
N ALA A 215 1.36 25.61 -20.57
CA ALA A 215 1.26 27.04 -20.25
C ALA A 215 -0.20 27.53 -20.21
N GLN A 216 -1.08 26.92 -21.03
CA GLN A 216 -2.49 27.25 -21.06
C GLN A 216 -3.18 26.84 -19.76
N ALA A 217 -2.96 25.62 -19.26
CA ALA A 217 -3.52 25.18 -18.00
C ALA A 217 -3.09 26.09 -16.84
N LYS A 218 -1.82 26.47 -16.82
CA LYS A 218 -1.33 27.42 -15.81
C LYS A 218 -2.04 28.78 -15.93
N LYS A 219 -2.19 29.31 -17.14
CA LYS A 219 -2.88 30.58 -17.38
C LYS A 219 -4.36 30.53 -16.97
N ASP A 220 -5.02 29.40 -17.21
CA ASP A 220 -6.42 29.19 -16.83
C ASP A 220 -6.62 29.17 -15.31
N VAL A 221 -5.62 28.76 -14.56
CA VAL A 221 -5.61 28.86 -13.09
C VAL A 221 -5.23 30.26 -12.65
N ASP A 222 -4.15 30.83 -13.19
CA ASP A 222 -3.56 32.12 -12.78
C ASP A 222 -4.55 33.28 -12.85
N GLN A 223 -5.53 33.26 -13.76
CA GLN A 223 -6.55 34.31 -13.87
C GLN A 223 -7.44 34.45 -12.61
N TYR A 224 -7.51 33.41 -11.77
CA TYR A 224 -8.29 33.41 -10.52
C TYR A 224 -7.42 33.61 -9.27
N VAL A 225 -6.09 33.55 -9.41
CA VAL A 225 -5.15 33.61 -8.28
C VAL A 225 -4.96 35.06 -7.84
N THR A 226 -5.34 35.31 -6.60
CA THR A 226 -5.11 36.57 -5.87
C THR A 226 -4.51 36.26 -4.49
N PRO A 227 -3.91 37.23 -3.81
CA PRO A 227 -3.51 37.03 -2.43
C PRO A 227 -4.66 36.53 -1.55
N GLY A 228 -4.44 35.44 -0.81
CA GLY A 228 -5.47 34.76 -0.01
C GLY A 228 -6.29 33.72 -0.76
N SER A 229 -6.05 33.49 -2.06
CA SER A 229 -6.69 32.37 -2.80
C SER A 229 -6.25 31.03 -2.26
N VAL A 230 -7.15 30.05 -2.34
CA VAL A 230 -6.86 28.62 -2.05
C VAL A 230 -6.95 27.82 -3.32
N ILE A 231 -5.93 27.07 -3.65
CA ILE A 231 -5.88 26.20 -4.85
C ILE A 231 -5.92 24.75 -4.39
N ILE A 232 -6.89 23.98 -4.86
CA ILE A 232 -7.04 22.56 -4.57
C ILE A 232 -6.81 21.77 -5.86
N LEU A 233 -5.69 21.03 -5.90
CA LEU A 233 -5.33 20.17 -7.03
C LEU A 233 -5.92 18.78 -6.82
N ASN A 234 -6.79 18.33 -7.72
CA ASN A 234 -7.46 17.04 -7.69
C ASN A 234 -7.28 16.31 -9.03
N TYR A 235 -6.07 15.78 -9.23
CA TYR A 235 -5.62 15.14 -10.45
C TYR A 235 -5.01 13.77 -10.20
N GLY A 236 -4.98 12.92 -11.24
CA GLY A 236 -4.10 11.77 -11.33
C GLY A 236 -4.76 10.47 -11.75
N VAL A 237 -6.09 10.35 -11.71
CA VAL A 237 -6.77 9.09 -12.03
C VAL A 237 -6.52 8.62 -13.47
N ASN A 238 -6.26 9.54 -14.39
CA ASN A 238 -6.07 9.20 -15.81
C ASN A 238 -4.69 8.57 -16.10
N ASP A 239 -3.66 8.92 -15.36
CA ASP A 239 -2.27 8.56 -15.64
C ASP A 239 -1.44 8.27 -14.37
N LEU A 240 -1.93 7.39 -13.50
CA LEU A 240 -1.36 7.02 -12.20
C LEU A 240 0.12 6.63 -12.24
N SER A 241 0.61 6.10 -13.36
CA SER A 241 2.03 5.73 -13.53
C SER A 241 2.96 6.94 -13.65
N ARG A 242 2.41 8.14 -13.93
CA ARG A 242 3.17 9.36 -14.18
C ARG A 242 3.35 10.24 -12.94
N HIS A 243 3.35 9.67 -11.76
CA HIS A 243 3.49 10.39 -10.48
C HIS A 243 4.71 11.32 -10.42
N ASN A 244 5.84 10.97 -11.04
CA ASN A 244 7.05 11.83 -11.08
C ASN A 244 6.80 13.14 -11.85
N ASP A 245 6.08 13.07 -12.96
CA ASP A 245 5.76 14.24 -13.78
C ASP A 245 4.79 15.16 -13.03
N TYR A 246 3.82 14.59 -12.33
CA TYR A 246 2.92 15.33 -11.43
C TYR A 246 3.69 16.05 -10.32
N ILE A 247 4.58 15.36 -9.63
CA ILE A 247 5.39 15.95 -8.56
C ILE A 247 6.21 17.13 -9.08
N THR A 248 6.86 16.97 -10.22
CA THR A 248 7.67 18.02 -10.84
C THR A 248 6.81 19.22 -11.21
N THR A 249 5.67 19.00 -11.87
CA THR A 249 4.79 20.06 -12.36
C THR A 249 4.12 20.80 -11.21
N ILE A 250 3.56 20.06 -10.25
CA ILE A 250 2.86 20.64 -9.10
C ILE A 250 3.84 21.45 -8.24
N ASN A 251 5.01 20.93 -7.92
CA ASN A 251 6.01 21.65 -7.13
C ASN A 251 6.41 22.96 -7.81
N ARG A 252 6.62 22.93 -9.13
CA ARG A 252 6.97 24.13 -9.90
C ARG A 252 5.86 25.19 -9.87
N TYR A 253 4.61 24.79 -10.09
CA TYR A 253 3.49 25.73 -10.13
C TYR A 253 3.11 26.24 -8.74
N ALA A 254 3.16 25.39 -7.73
CA ALA A 254 2.87 25.77 -6.36
C ALA A 254 3.84 26.84 -5.83
N GLN A 255 5.12 26.79 -6.22
CA GLN A 255 6.07 27.84 -5.85
C GLN A 255 5.62 29.22 -6.33
N ASP A 256 5.18 29.32 -7.59
CA ASP A 256 4.68 30.58 -8.17
C ASP A 256 3.39 31.03 -7.48
N TRP A 257 2.42 30.13 -7.29
CA TRP A 257 1.14 30.47 -6.65
C TRP A 257 1.32 30.90 -5.18
N ILE A 258 2.16 30.18 -4.43
CA ILE A 258 2.49 30.52 -3.04
C ILE A 258 3.19 31.89 -2.97
N SER A 259 4.08 32.19 -3.92
CA SER A 259 4.76 33.51 -3.97
C SER A 259 3.77 34.67 -4.26
N LYS A 260 2.63 34.38 -4.88
CA LYS A 260 1.51 35.31 -5.11
C LYS A 260 0.55 35.40 -3.91
N GLY A 261 0.84 34.71 -2.82
CA GLY A 261 0.03 34.72 -1.59
C GLY A 261 -1.12 33.72 -1.58
N ALA A 262 -1.12 32.71 -2.47
CA ALA A 262 -2.09 31.64 -2.44
C ALA A 262 -1.65 30.50 -1.50
N THR A 263 -2.63 29.79 -0.92
CA THR A 263 -2.43 28.51 -0.25
C THR A 263 -2.73 27.37 -1.24
N VAL A 264 -1.87 26.37 -1.31
CA VAL A 264 -2.02 25.27 -2.27
C VAL A 264 -2.21 23.94 -1.53
N TYR A 265 -3.20 23.18 -1.94
CA TYR A 265 -3.48 21.82 -1.46
C TYR A 265 -3.46 20.82 -2.60
N PHE A 266 -3.01 19.60 -2.28
CA PHE A 266 -3.22 18.42 -3.11
C PHE A 266 -4.27 17.53 -2.44
N ALA A 267 -5.40 17.31 -3.13
CA ALA A 267 -6.39 16.34 -2.73
C ALA A 267 -6.01 14.97 -3.33
N SER A 268 -5.83 13.98 -2.48
CA SER A 268 -5.49 12.62 -2.95
C SER A 268 -6.55 12.11 -3.91
N VAL A 269 -6.12 11.38 -4.96
CA VAL A 269 -7.03 10.75 -5.91
C VAL A 269 -7.97 9.81 -5.17
N GLY A 270 -9.27 10.00 -5.34
CA GLY A 270 -10.28 9.15 -4.70
C GLY A 270 -10.30 7.73 -5.29
N PRO A 271 -10.91 6.76 -4.59
CA PRO A 271 -10.94 5.36 -4.99
C PRO A 271 -11.67 5.14 -6.33
N VAL A 272 -11.46 3.98 -6.93
CA VAL A 272 -12.10 3.54 -8.18
C VAL A 272 -12.92 2.27 -7.93
N GLY A 273 -14.00 2.11 -8.68
CA GLY A 273 -14.76 0.87 -8.79
C GLY A 273 -14.15 -0.08 -9.82
N GLU A 274 -14.88 -1.17 -10.11
CA GLU A 274 -14.54 -2.01 -11.25
C GLU A 274 -14.66 -1.22 -12.55
N ASN A 275 -13.65 -1.29 -13.40
CA ASN A 275 -13.58 -0.51 -14.62
C ASN A 275 -12.76 -1.23 -15.71
N GLU A 276 -13.09 -0.95 -16.99
CA GLU A 276 -12.41 -1.49 -18.17
C GLU A 276 -11.06 -0.81 -18.46
N TYR A 277 -10.80 0.34 -17.85
CA TYR A 277 -9.55 1.10 -18.05
C TYR A 277 -8.35 0.53 -17.28
N GLY A 278 -8.52 -0.60 -16.61
CA GLY A 278 -7.44 -1.24 -15.83
C GLY A 278 -7.00 -0.46 -14.59
N LYS A 279 -7.74 0.56 -14.17
CA LYS A 279 -7.42 1.30 -12.94
C LYS A 279 -7.75 0.44 -11.72
N ARG A 280 -6.87 0.44 -10.73
CA ARG A 280 -7.01 -0.36 -9.51
C ARG A 280 -6.66 0.48 -8.30
N ASN A 281 -7.33 0.24 -7.17
CA ASN A 281 -7.11 1.03 -5.95
C ASN A 281 -5.68 0.95 -5.43
N TRP A 282 -4.99 -0.18 -5.55
CA TRP A 282 -3.57 -0.27 -5.19
C TRP A 282 -2.69 0.73 -5.98
N ALA A 283 -3.02 0.97 -7.27
CA ALA A 283 -2.29 1.93 -8.09
C ALA A 283 -2.62 3.38 -7.69
N VAL A 284 -3.88 3.64 -7.32
CA VAL A 284 -4.31 4.94 -6.76
C VAL A 284 -3.58 5.21 -5.43
N GLU A 285 -3.54 4.24 -4.54
CA GLU A 285 -2.85 4.34 -3.24
C GLU A 285 -1.35 4.57 -3.43
N TYR A 286 -0.72 3.85 -4.36
CA TYR A 286 0.69 4.04 -4.69
C TYR A 286 0.95 5.46 -5.21
N PHE A 287 0.14 5.94 -6.16
CA PHE A 287 0.21 7.30 -6.69
C PHE A 287 0.07 8.34 -5.56
N ASN A 288 -0.96 8.23 -4.75
CA ASN A 288 -1.22 9.14 -3.63
C ASN A 288 -0.05 9.15 -2.64
N ASN A 289 0.52 8.00 -2.34
CA ASN A 289 1.68 7.89 -1.44
C ASN A 289 2.93 8.58 -2.02
N GLN A 290 3.20 8.42 -3.34
CA GLN A 290 4.31 9.12 -3.99
C GLN A 290 4.15 10.65 -3.90
N LEU A 291 2.95 11.18 -4.15
CA LEU A 291 2.70 12.61 -4.06
C LEU A 291 2.75 13.11 -2.61
N ASN A 292 2.13 12.40 -1.68
CA ASN A 292 2.15 12.77 -0.26
C ASN A 292 3.57 12.94 0.29
N ASN A 293 4.48 12.05 -0.12
CA ASN A 293 5.85 12.05 0.40
C ASN A 293 6.80 13.01 -0.32
N ARG A 294 6.49 13.43 -1.55
CA ARG A 294 7.44 14.11 -2.42
C ARG A 294 7.01 15.48 -2.94
N LEU A 295 5.77 15.87 -2.72
CA LEU A 295 5.37 17.26 -2.96
C LEU A 295 6.02 18.18 -1.94
N ASP A 296 6.26 19.43 -2.32
CA ASP A 296 6.80 20.49 -1.44
C ASP A 296 6.01 20.53 -0.12
N ALA A 297 6.71 20.67 1.00
CA ALA A 297 6.12 20.66 2.35
C ALA A 297 5.12 21.82 2.58
N ARG A 298 5.20 22.90 1.80
CA ARG A 298 4.26 24.03 1.84
C ARG A 298 2.91 23.73 1.20
N ILE A 299 2.81 22.65 0.40
CA ILE A 299 1.55 22.21 -0.18
C ILE A 299 0.82 21.37 0.87
N GLY A 300 -0.39 21.77 1.26
CA GLY A 300 -1.24 21.02 2.17
C GLY A 300 -1.70 19.68 1.56
N ARG A 301 -2.07 18.73 2.39
CA ARG A 301 -2.56 17.39 1.97
C ARG A 301 -4.00 17.20 2.43
N LEU A 302 -4.91 16.99 1.48
CA LEU A 302 -6.31 16.64 1.75
C LEU A 302 -6.53 15.16 1.43
N ASN A 303 -6.81 14.35 2.44
CA ASN A 303 -6.91 12.89 2.25
C ASN A 303 -8.30 12.47 1.76
N LEU A 304 -8.64 12.90 0.54
CA LEU A 304 -9.91 12.59 -0.11
C LEU A 304 -10.11 11.09 -0.32
N TYR A 305 -9.04 10.33 -0.57
CA TYR A 305 -9.12 8.88 -0.72
C TYR A 305 -9.69 8.21 0.55
N VAL A 306 -9.12 8.53 1.70
CA VAL A 306 -9.55 7.96 2.99
C VAL A 306 -10.97 8.42 3.32
N PHE A 307 -11.31 9.68 3.08
CA PHE A 307 -12.65 10.18 3.29
C PHE A 307 -13.69 9.39 2.49
N LEU A 308 -13.51 9.24 1.18
CA LEU A 308 -14.45 8.50 0.32
C LEU A 308 -14.48 7.00 0.62
N ALA A 309 -13.34 6.37 0.86
CA ALA A 309 -13.27 4.96 1.21
C ALA A 309 -13.98 4.65 2.54
N GLY A 310 -13.93 5.58 3.48
CA GLY A 310 -14.54 5.41 4.80
C GLY A 310 -16.02 5.82 4.88
N SER A 311 -16.42 6.93 4.21
CA SER A 311 -17.82 7.39 4.21
C SER A 311 -18.71 6.65 3.21
N GLY A 312 -18.12 5.87 2.31
CA GLY A 312 -18.77 5.24 1.18
C GLY A 312 -18.78 6.14 -0.07
N TYR A 313 -18.72 5.51 -1.22
CA TYR A 313 -18.81 6.18 -2.53
C TYR A 313 -19.55 5.29 -3.52
N THR A 314 -20.21 5.91 -4.48
CA THR A 314 -20.86 5.21 -5.60
C THR A 314 -20.22 5.68 -6.89
N THR A 315 -19.74 4.73 -7.72
CA THR A 315 -19.28 5.04 -9.07
C THR A 315 -20.42 4.94 -10.09
N GLN A 316 -20.30 5.68 -11.18
CA GLN A 316 -21.08 5.47 -12.37
C GLN A 316 -20.70 4.11 -13.00
N ALA A 317 -21.42 3.73 -14.07
CA ALA A 317 -21.20 2.45 -14.75
C ALA A 317 -19.75 2.25 -15.27
N ASP A 318 -19.00 3.32 -15.49
CA ASP A 318 -17.62 3.28 -15.92
C ASP A 318 -16.61 2.95 -14.80
N GLY A 319 -17.07 2.91 -13.56
CA GLY A 319 -16.23 2.62 -12.38
C GLY A 319 -15.16 3.68 -12.06
N LEU A 320 -15.12 4.80 -12.80
CA LEU A 320 -14.18 5.91 -12.57
C LEU A 320 -14.85 7.16 -12.04
N HIS A 321 -15.95 7.58 -12.65
CA HIS A 321 -16.71 8.75 -12.23
C HIS A 321 -17.66 8.39 -11.09
N TYR A 322 -17.94 9.37 -10.25
CA TYR A 322 -18.86 9.17 -9.12
C TYR A 322 -20.27 9.63 -9.49
N ASP A 323 -21.24 9.21 -8.68
CA ASP A 323 -22.60 9.77 -8.74
C ASP A 323 -22.63 11.19 -8.16
N GLY A 324 -23.76 11.89 -8.36
CA GLY A 324 -23.92 13.27 -7.89
C GLY A 324 -23.85 13.42 -6.37
N ALA A 325 -24.31 12.42 -5.60
CA ALA A 325 -24.27 12.46 -4.14
C ALA A 325 -22.83 12.36 -3.62
N THR A 326 -22.03 11.45 -4.20
CA THR A 326 -20.59 11.30 -3.89
C THR A 326 -19.81 12.56 -4.26
N TYR A 327 -20.06 13.16 -5.42
CA TYR A 327 -19.43 14.44 -5.79
C TYR A 327 -19.79 15.58 -4.84
N ALA A 328 -21.04 15.66 -4.41
CA ALA A 328 -21.45 16.67 -3.44
C ALA A 328 -20.79 16.44 -2.06
N ALA A 329 -20.61 15.19 -1.64
CA ALA A 329 -19.86 14.86 -0.42
C ALA A 329 -18.38 15.23 -0.55
N MET A 330 -17.75 14.91 -1.69
CA MET A 330 -16.38 15.27 -2.02
C MET A 330 -16.17 16.80 -1.96
N PHE A 331 -17.04 17.57 -2.60
CA PHE A 331 -16.96 19.02 -2.58
C PHE A 331 -17.05 19.58 -1.14
N ARG A 332 -18.04 19.13 -0.35
CA ARG A 332 -18.18 19.53 1.04
C ARG A 332 -16.94 19.22 1.87
N PHE A 333 -16.40 17.99 1.75
CA PHE A 333 -15.16 17.61 2.41
C PHE A 333 -14.00 18.58 2.07
N LEU A 334 -13.79 18.84 0.78
CA LEU A 334 -12.70 19.71 0.32
C LEU A 334 -12.86 21.13 0.85
N MET A 335 -14.08 21.69 0.82
CA MET A 335 -14.37 23.04 1.32
C MET A 335 -14.23 23.17 2.84
N GLN A 336 -14.45 22.11 3.58
CA GLN A 336 -14.35 22.11 5.05
C GLN A 336 -12.94 21.84 5.56
N SER A 337 -12.07 21.32 4.68
CA SER A 337 -10.70 20.96 5.04
C SER A 337 -9.64 22.04 4.76
N ILE A 338 -10.08 23.25 4.35
CA ILE A 338 -9.21 24.39 3.99
C ILE A 338 -9.40 25.58 4.91
#